data_64f9c675a4bc14226c3ebadef6e9a25b
#
_entry.id   64f9c675a4bc14226c3ebadef6e9a25b
#
_cell.length_a   1.000
_cell.length_b   1.000
_cell.length_c   1.000
_cell.angle_alpha   90.00
_cell.angle_beta   90.00
_cell.angle_gamma   90.00
#
_symmetry.space_group_name_H-M   'P 1'
#
loop_
_entity.id
_entity.type
_entity.pdbx_description
1 polymer ?
#
loop_
_entity_poly.entity_id
_entity_poly.type
_entity_poly.pdbx_seq_one_letter_code
_entity_poly.pdbx_strand_id
1 'polypeptide(L)'
;LDAAPRVILDQDFGLCAVGKNMSEIGIIADLYEHTMQCILRAENLGGWQALPASDIFDLEYWDLEQAKLKKSGNAPEFQGEVVLITGAASGIGKACVESFLARGCAVVGIDLDISIESTSSSVNYLGLVCDVTDENALKNMLESSVRYFGGIDMLVLNAGIFPGGKTVAELATDEWRKVFSVNLDANLILLREIYPLLKLAPNKGRVVIIGSKNVSAPGPGAASYSASKAALNQLMRVLAMEWGGDGIRLNTLHPNAVFDTGIWTDEVLEARAKHYRLSVHEYKINNILKVEVSSIDVAELAAEMCGALFSKTTAAEVPVDGGNDRVI
;
A
#
# COMPACT_ATOMS: atom_id res chain seq x y z
N LEU A 1 -4.02 -30.54 -11.82
CA LEU A 1 -2.93 -29.73 -12.38
C LEU A 1 -3.31 -28.27 -12.31
N ASP A 2 -2.40 -27.44 -11.80
CA ASP A 2 -2.53 -25.99 -11.90
C ASP A 2 -2.45 -25.59 -13.37
N ALA A 3 -3.51 -24.99 -13.91
CA ALA A 3 -3.59 -24.59 -15.30
C ALA A 3 -2.81 -23.29 -15.59
N ALA A 4 -2.39 -22.57 -14.54
CA ALA A 4 -1.65 -21.32 -14.69
C ALA A 4 -0.19 -21.60 -15.11
N PRO A 5 0.32 -20.92 -16.15
CA PRO A 5 1.72 -21.06 -16.52
C PRO A 5 2.61 -20.48 -15.39
N ARG A 6 3.69 -21.19 -15.08
CA ARG A 6 4.72 -20.72 -14.14
C ARG A 6 5.79 -19.88 -14.82
N VAL A 7 5.94 -20.05 -16.12
CA VAL A 7 6.91 -19.35 -16.95
C VAL A 7 6.25 -18.91 -18.24
N ILE A 8 6.48 -17.66 -18.61
CA ILE A 8 6.08 -17.08 -19.89
C ILE A 8 7.35 -16.54 -20.53
N LEU A 9 7.57 -16.93 -21.80
CA LEU A 9 8.64 -16.37 -22.62
C LEU A 9 8.03 -15.41 -23.64
N ASP A 10 8.47 -14.19 -23.61
CA ASP A 10 8.03 -13.13 -24.50
C ASP A 10 9.21 -12.49 -25.21
N GLN A 11 9.01 -12.07 -26.47
CA GLN A 11 10.10 -11.50 -27.28
C GLN A 11 10.53 -10.11 -26.77
N ASP A 12 9.60 -9.34 -26.22
CA ASP A 12 9.85 -7.97 -25.76
C ASP A 12 10.23 -7.92 -24.27
N PHE A 13 9.63 -8.79 -23.45
CA PHE A 13 9.83 -8.83 -22.00
C PHE A 13 10.82 -9.90 -21.53
N GLY A 14 11.13 -10.89 -22.37
CA GLY A 14 12.02 -11.99 -22.00
C GLY A 14 11.35 -13.06 -21.15
N LEU A 15 12.03 -13.52 -20.11
CA LEU A 15 11.53 -14.50 -19.15
C LEU A 15 10.65 -13.83 -18.09
N CYS A 16 9.40 -14.25 -18.00
CA CYS A 16 8.49 -13.88 -16.91
C CYS A 16 8.19 -15.11 -16.06
N ALA A 17 8.59 -15.08 -14.78
CA ALA A 17 8.25 -16.10 -13.79
C ALA A 17 6.99 -15.69 -13.03
N VAL A 18 6.07 -16.64 -12.79
CA VAL A 18 4.79 -16.41 -12.10
C VAL A 18 4.71 -17.30 -10.87
N GLY A 19 4.46 -16.72 -9.71
CA GLY A 19 4.37 -17.43 -8.43
C GLY A 19 3.49 -16.69 -7.42
N LYS A 20 3.27 -17.31 -6.27
CA LYS A 20 2.41 -16.80 -5.19
C LYS A 20 3.10 -15.73 -4.33
N ASN A 21 4.42 -15.64 -4.40
CA ASN A 21 5.26 -14.66 -3.70
C ASN A 21 6.62 -14.59 -4.37
N MET A 22 7.43 -13.60 -4.03
CA MET A 22 8.75 -13.38 -4.65
C MET A 22 9.76 -14.51 -4.37
N SER A 23 9.66 -15.20 -3.23
CA SER A 23 10.52 -16.36 -2.95
C SER A 23 10.24 -17.51 -3.93
N GLU A 24 8.97 -17.83 -4.18
CA GLU A 24 8.57 -18.83 -5.17
C GLU A 24 8.98 -18.41 -6.59
N ILE A 25 8.76 -17.14 -6.93
CA ILE A 25 9.15 -16.58 -8.24
C ILE A 25 10.66 -16.70 -8.46
N GLY A 26 11.48 -16.40 -7.46
CA GLY A 26 12.93 -16.56 -7.54
C GLY A 26 13.34 -18.01 -7.83
N ILE A 27 12.75 -18.97 -7.12
CA ILE A 27 13.01 -20.40 -7.36
C ILE A 27 12.63 -20.80 -8.79
N ILE A 28 11.46 -20.35 -9.27
CA ILE A 28 10.99 -20.66 -10.63
C ILE A 28 11.93 -20.07 -11.68
N ALA A 29 12.37 -18.82 -11.51
CA ALA A 29 13.29 -18.15 -12.42
C ALA A 29 14.63 -18.88 -12.48
N ASP A 30 15.25 -19.20 -11.34
CA ASP A 30 16.53 -19.91 -11.26
C ASP A 30 16.46 -21.28 -11.93
N LEU A 31 15.40 -22.05 -11.66
CA LEU A 31 15.18 -23.36 -12.28
C LEU A 31 15.04 -23.26 -13.79
N TYR A 32 14.31 -22.24 -14.27
CA TYR A 32 14.09 -22.10 -15.70
C TYR A 32 15.30 -21.56 -16.46
N GLU A 33 16.07 -20.65 -15.84
CA GLU A 33 17.37 -20.23 -16.39
C GLU A 33 18.32 -21.42 -16.55
N HIS A 34 18.39 -22.28 -15.53
CA HIS A 34 19.16 -23.53 -15.62
C HIS A 34 18.65 -24.43 -16.76
N THR A 35 17.34 -24.57 -16.89
CA THR A 35 16.70 -25.36 -17.96
C THR A 35 17.08 -24.80 -19.34
N MET A 36 17.02 -23.48 -19.54
CA MET A 36 17.44 -22.84 -20.79
C MET A 36 18.91 -23.14 -21.14
N GLN A 37 19.82 -23.09 -20.17
CA GLN A 37 21.21 -23.44 -20.34
C GLN A 37 21.38 -24.91 -20.75
N CYS A 38 20.61 -25.82 -20.15
CA CYS A 38 20.61 -27.25 -20.53
C CYS A 38 20.13 -27.45 -21.98
N ILE A 39 19.06 -26.76 -22.38
CA ILE A 39 18.54 -26.80 -23.76
C ILE A 39 19.62 -26.34 -24.76
N LEU A 40 20.22 -25.16 -24.50
CA LEU A 40 21.28 -24.63 -25.40
C LEU A 40 22.48 -25.56 -25.52
N ARG A 41 22.90 -26.21 -24.42
CA ARG A 41 23.99 -27.19 -24.45
C ARG A 41 23.60 -28.47 -25.19
N ALA A 42 22.38 -28.97 -24.99
CA ALA A 42 21.87 -30.15 -25.64
C ALA A 42 21.75 -29.93 -27.16
N GLU A 43 21.32 -28.76 -27.63
CA GLU A 43 21.31 -28.42 -29.08
C GLU A 43 22.71 -28.54 -29.70
N ASN A 44 23.78 -28.16 -28.98
CA ASN A 44 25.14 -28.33 -29.45
C ASN A 44 25.65 -29.79 -29.44
N LEU A 45 24.94 -30.70 -28.78
CA LEU A 45 25.30 -32.11 -28.63
C LEU A 45 24.44 -33.08 -29.46
N GLY A 46 23.53 -32.57 -30.27
CA GLY A 46 22.68 -33.39 -31.14
C GLY A 46 21.17 -33.11 -31.04
N GLY A 47 20.80 -32.12 -30.26
CA GLY A 47 19.43 -31.62 -30.09
C GLY A 47 18.83 -31.82 -28.72
N TRP A 48 17.88 -30.96 -28.40
CA TRP A 48 17.03 -31.06 -27.19
C TRP A 48 15.79 -31.88 -27.51
N GLN A 49 15.43 -32.77 -26.60
CA GLN A 49 14.17 -33.50 -26.65
C GLN A 49 13.46 -33.44 -25.28
N ALA A 50 12.23 -32.97 -25.27
CA ALA A 50 11.42 -32.96 -24.06
C ALA A 50 11.02 -34.39 -23.66
N LEU A 51 10.78 -34.59 -22.35
CA LEU A 51 10.21 -35.85 -21.86
C LEU A 51 8.81 -36.10 -22.46
N PRO A 52 8.44 -37.36 -22.70
CA PRO A 52 7.08 -37.71 -23.11
C PRO A 52 6.06 -37.24 -22.08
N ALA A 53 4.85 -36.90 -22.50
CA ALA A 53 3.78 -36.44 -21.59
C ALA A 53 3.42 -37.50 -20.55
N SER A 54 3.57 -38.80 -20.82
CA SER A 54 3.40 -39.90 -19.88
C SER A 54 4.37 -39.79 -18.68
N ASP A 55 5.65 -39.56 -19.00
CA ASP A 55 6.70 -39.50 -17.98
C ASP A 55 6.55 -38.25 -17.11
N ILE A 56 6.13 -37.13 -17.70
CA ILE A 56 5.79 -35.91 -16.97
C ILE A 56 4.61 -36.17 -16.04
N PHE A 57 3.57 -36.87 -16.51
CA PHE A 57 2.41 -37.23 -15.71
C PHE A 57 2.82 -38.09 -14.51
N ASP A 58 3.62 -39.14 -14.71
CA ASP A 58 4.06 -40.04 -13.64
C ASP A 58 4.87 -39.31 -12.56
N LEU A 59 5.72 -38.35 -12.96
CA LEU A 59 6.47 -37.49 -12.04
C LEU A 59 5.56 -36.57 -11.23
N GLU A 60 4.64 -35.86 -11.88
CA GLU A 60 3.73 -34.89 -11.26
C GLU A 60 2.76 -35.55 -10.27
N TYR A 61 2.31 -36.76 -10.56
CA TYR A 61 1.36 -37.51 -9.71
C TYR A 61 2.02 -38.51 -8.78
N TRP A 62 3.34 -38.50 -8.65
CA TRP A 62 4.03 -39.29 -7.66
C TRP A 62 3.59 -38.94 -6.23
N ASP A 63 3.27 -39.95 -5.41
CA ASP A 63 2.70 -39.78 -4.07
C ASP A 63 3.48 -38.84 -3.16
N LEU A 64 4.83 -38.82 -3.28
CA LEU A 64 5.67 -37.94 -2.50
C LEU A 64 5.53 -36.45 -2.92
N GLU A 65 5.37 -36.18 -4.20
CA GLU A 65 5.13 -34.81 -4.70
C GLU A 65 3.73 -34.34 -4.29
N GLN A 66 2.72 -35.20 -4.41
CA GLN A 66 1.36 -34.91 -3.95
C GLN A 66 1.29 -34.70 -2.43
N ALA A 67 2.12 -35.37 -1.64
CA ALA A 67 2.19 -35.17 -0.19
C ALA A 67 2.78 -33.81 0.20
N LYS A 68 3.69 -33.23 -0.59
CA LYS A 68 4.23 -31.88 -0.39
C LYS A 68 3.13 -30.82 -0.52
N LEU A 69 2.24 -30.94 -1.50
CA LEU A 69 1.14 -30.00 -1.72
C LEU A 69 0.15 -29.96 -0.54
N LYS A 70 -0.04 -31.08 0.16
CA LYS A 70 -0.94 -31.18 1.33
C LYS A 70 -0.37 -30.55 2.60
N LYS A 71 0.93 -30.26 2.65
CA LYS A 71 1.60 -29.66 3.81
C LYS A 71 1.56 -28.13 3.81
N SER A 72 1.12 -27.49 2.74
CA SER A 72 0.93 -26.04 2.72
C SER A 72 -0.27 -25.68 3.59
N GLY A 73 -0.05 -24.88 4.63
CA GLY A 73 -1.11 -24.33 5.48
C GLY A 73 -2.08 -23.42 4.70
N ASN A 74 -2.99 -22.78 5.39
CA ASN A 74 -3.87 -21.78 4.77
C ASN A 74 -3.02 -20.65 4.18
N ALA A 75 -3.37 -20.22 2.97
CA ALA A 75 -2.72 -19.10 2.34
C ALA A 75 -2.94 -17.83 3.17
N PRO A 76 -1.93 -16.96 3.33
CA PRO A 76 -2.12 -15.62 3.89
C PRO A 76 -3.20 -14.84 3.12
N GLU A 77 -3.86 -13.89 3.80
CA GLU A 77 -5.04 -13.18 3.28
C GLU A 77 -4.80 -12.50 1.92
N PHE A 78 -3.64 -11.85 1.75
CA PHE A 78 -3.28 -11.11 0.53
C PHE A 78 -2.17 -11.79 -0.27
N GLN A 79 -2.04 -13.10 -0.16
CA GLN A 79 -1.05 -13.84 -0.95
C GLN A 79 -1.29 -13.66 -2.46
N GLY A 80 -0.25 -13.22 -3.18
CA GLY A 80 -0.30 -12.98 -4.63
C GLY A 80 -0.91 -11.64 -5.01
N GLU A 81 -1.22 -10.77 -4.04
CA GLU A 81 -1.69 -9.40 -4.27
C GLU A 81 -0.60 -8.38 -3.98
N VAL A 82 -0.71 -7.23 -4.62
CA VAL A 82 0.27 -6.13 -4.56
C VAL A 82 -0.40 -4.86 -4.04
N VAL A 83 0.20 -4.23 -3.02
CA VAL A 83 -0.23 -2.92 -2.51
C VAL A 83 0.84 -1.85 -2.77
N LEU A 84 0.40 -0.67 -3.23
CA LEU A 84 1.21 0.54 -3.27
C LEU A 84 0.87 1.43 -2.07
N ILE A 85 1.89 1.88 -1.34
CA ILE A 85 1.74 2.73 -0.14
C ILE A 85 2.57 4.00 -0.32
N THR A 86 1.95 5.17 -0.22
CA THR A 86 2.63 6.47 -0.30
C THR A 86 3.03 6.98 1.08
N GLY A 87 4.19 7.66 1.19
CA GLY A 87 4.71 8.14 2.48
C GLY A 87 5.10 6.97 3.40
N ALA A 88 5.74 5.95 2.84
CA ALA A 88 5.94 4.64 3.48
C ALA A 88 7.25 4.52 4.28
N ALA A 89 8.11 5.55 4.32
CA ALA A 89 9.36 5.51 5.07
C ALA A 89 9.16 5.64 6.60
N SER A 90 8.04 6.21 7.06
CA SER A 90 7.82 6.49 8.48
C SER A 90 6.34 6.44 8.88
N GLY A 91 6.08 6.51 10.20
CA GLY A 91 4.77 6.67 10.79
C GLY A 91 3.73 5.65 10.30
N ILE A 92 2.54 6.12 9.99
CA ILE A 92 1.41 5.28 9.53
C ILE A 92 1.77 4.51 8.25
N GLY A 93 2.46 5.15 7.29
CA GLY A 93 2.84 4.49 6.05
C GLY A 93 3.77 3.29 6.27
N LYS A 94 4.78 3.44 7.13
CA LYS A 94 5.68 2.34 7.52
C LYS A 94 4.93 1.22 8.25
N ALA A 95 4.03 1.58 9.15
CA ALA A 95 3.19 0.59 9.83
C ALA A 95 2.29 -0.17 8.84
N CYS A 96 1.76 0.50 7.79
CA CYS A 96 1.04 -0.17 6.71
C CYS A 96 1.94 -1.16 5.96
N VAL A 97 3.21 -0.82 5.65
CA VAL A 97 4.15 -1.76 5.03
C VAL A 97 4.23 -3.06 5.84
N GLU A 98 4.43 -2.94 7.16
CA GLU A 98 4.55 -4.09 8.07
C GLU A 98 3.25 -4.90 8.12
N SER A 99 2.09 -4.24 8.23
CA SER A 99 0.77 -4.88 8.31
C SER A 99 0.42 -5.66 7.04
N PHE A 100 0.66 -5.09 5.85
CA PHE A 100 0.39 -5.77 4.58
C PHE A 100 1.38 -6.92 4.31
N LEU A 101 2.68 -6.76 4.62
CA LEU A 101 3.66 -7.84 4.52
C LEU A 101 3.30 -9.02 5.43
N ALA A 102 2.86 -8.76 6.66
CA ALA A 102 2.42 -9.80 7.60
C ALA A 102 1.22 -10.60 7.08
N ARG A 103 0.39 -10.02 6.22
CA ARG A 103 -0.74 -10.67 5.54
C ARG A 103 -0.35 -11.33 4.21
N GLY A 104 0.94 -11.40 3.88
CA GLY A 104 1.46 -12.06 2.69
C GLY A 104 1.37 -11.26 1.39
N CYS A 105 1.06 -9.98 1.47
CA CYS A 105 1.04 -9.06 0.33
C CYS A 105 2.46 -8.77 -0.17
N ALA A 106 2.62 -8.52 -1.47
CA ALA A 106 3.77 -7.80 -1.99
C ALA A 106 3.54 -6.29 -1.83
N VAL A 107 4.55 -5.56 -1.37
CA VAL A 107 4.40 -4.15 -1.00
C VAL A 107 5.36 -3.26 -1.78
N VAL A 108 4.83 -2.28 -2.48
CA VAL A 108 5.59 -1.16 -3.04
C VAL A 108 5.44 0.01 -2.08
N GLY A 109 6.53 0.43 -1.44
CA GLY A 109 6.58 1.63 -0.62
C GLY A 109 7.21 2.78 -1.39
N ILE A 110 6.60 3.96 -1.37
CA ILE A 110 7.21 5.17 -1.96
C ILE A 110 7.31 6.30 -0.94
N ASP A 111 8.42 7.01 -1.00
CA ASP A 111 8.68 8.20 -0.18
C ASP A 111 9.73 9.10 -0.84
N LEU A 112 9.84 10.35 -0.38
CA LEU A 112 10.97 11.23 -0.71
C LEU A 112 12.25 10.83 0.02
N ASP A 113 12.13 10.21 1.19
CA ASP A 113 13.25 9.82 2.04
C ASP A 113 13.90 8.54 1.49
N ILE A 114 15.23 8.59 1.31
CA ILE A 114 16.01 7.45 0.80
C ILE A 114 15.93 6.22 1.72
N SER A 115 15.60 6.38 3.00
CA SER A 115 15.39 5.26 3.93
C SER A 115 14.28 4.32 3.50
N ILE A 116 13.43 4.74 2.55
CA ILE A 116 12.38 3.91 1.96
C ILE A 116 12.94 2.60 1.37
N GLU A 117 14.11 2.64 0.77
CA GLU A 117 14.75 1.47 0.16
C GLU A 117 15.10 0.37 1.19
N SER A 118 15.28 0.76 2.46
CA SER A 118 15.64 -0.13 3.58
C SER A 118 14.55 -0.26 4.65
N THR A 119 13.33 0.19 4.37
CA THR A 119 12.20 0.11 5.32
C THR A 119 11.87 -1.32 5.72
N SER A 120 12.07 -2.28 4.81
CA SER A 120 11.91 -3.71 5.09
C SER A 120 12.98 -4.53 4.34
N SER A 121 13.42 -5.64 4.95
CA SER A 121 14.32 -6.62 4.33
C SER A 121 13.55 -7.78 3.65
N SER A 122 12.23 -7.74 3.62
CA SER A 122 11.40 -8.76 2.97
C SER A 122 11.64 -8.78 1.46
N VAL A 123 11.75 -9.95 0.87
CA VAL A 123 11.79 -10.12 -0.60
C VAL A 123 10.47 -9.69 -1.28
N ASN A 124 9.38 -9.61 -0.52
CA ASN A 124 8.09 -9.10 -0.99
C ASN A 124 7.98 -7.57 -0.86
N TYR A 125 9.06 -6.85 -0.59
CA TYR A 125 9.08 -5.40 -0.45
C TYR A 125 9.92 -4.74 -1.54
N LEU A 126 9.39 -3.69 -2.14
CA LEU A 126 10.09 -2.80 -3.07
C LEU A 126 9.94 -1.35 -2.59
N GLY A 127 11.03 -0.77 -2.08
CA GLY A 127 11.09 0.64 -1.70
C GLY A 127 11.62 1.50 -2.85
N LEU A 128 10.90 2.55 -3.22
CA LEU A 128 11.29 3.46 -4.30
C LEU A 128 11.27 4.92 -3.84
N VAL A 129 12.37 5.64 -4.06
CA VAL A 129 12.40 7.08 -3.85
C VAL A 129 11.56 7.76 -4.93
N CYS A 130 10.51 8.49 -4.52
CA CYS A 130 9.59 9.12 -5.46
C CYS A 130 9.00 10.40 -4.86
N ASP A 131 9.13 11.51 -5.59
CA ASP A 131 8.35 12.72 -5.30
C ASP A 131 6.95 12.56 -5.88
N VAL A 132 5.95 12.44 -5.01
CA VAL A 132 4.55 12.28 -5.41
C VAL A 132 4.00 13.49 -6.17
N THR A 133 4.67 14.64 -6.13
CA THR A 133 4.29 15.85 -6.87
C THR A 133 4.83 15.89 -8.30
N ASP A 134 5.75 14.97 -8.64
CA ASP A 134 6.29 14.81 -10.00
C ASP A 134 5.54 13.71 -10.75
N GLU A 135 4.74 14.11 -11.74
CA GLU A 135 3.94 13.19 -12.56
C GLU A 135 4.80 12.17 -13.33
N ASN A 136 5.99 12.57 -13.79
CA ASN A 136 6.88 11.65 -14.50
C ASN A 136 7.52 10.63 -13.53
N ALA A 137 7.90 11.08 -12.33
CA ALA A 137 8.38 10.18 -11.29
C ALA A 137 7.32 9.15 -10.91
N LEU A 138 6.05 9.55 -10.77
CA LEU A 138 4.94 8.64 -10.51
C LEU A 138 4.74 7.60 -11.63
N LYS A 139 4.79 8.01 -12.91
CA LYS A 139 4.69 7.08 -14.05
C LYS A 139 5.82 6.07 -14.07
N ASN A 140 7.06 6.51 -13.88
CA ASN A 140 8.23 5.63 -13.85
C ASN A 140 8.16 4.65 -12.66
N MET A 141 7.68 5.11 -11.50
CA MET A 141 7.47 4.30 -10.32
C MET A 141 6.42 3.21 -10.56
N LEU A 142 5.28 3.56 -11.18
CA LEU A 142 4.24 2.59 -11.55
C LEU A 142 4.77 1.54 -12.54
N GLU A 143 5.49 1.96 -13.57
CA GLU A 143 6.12 1.04 -14.52
C GLU A 143 7.10 0.08 -13.81
N SER A 144 7.98 0.60 -12.96
CA SER A 144 8.92 -0.21 -12.18
C SER A 144 8.20 -1.22 -11.28
N SER A 145 7.12 -0.79 -10.63
CA SER A 145 6.30 -1.64 -9.76
C SER A 145 5.64 -2.78 -10.53
N VAL A 146 5.08 -2.49 -11.70
CA VAL A 146 4.45 -3.49 -12.56
C VAL A 146 5.48 -4.46 -13.14
N ARG A 147 6.66 -3.97 -13.54
CA ARG A 147 7.76 -4.84 -14.00
C ARG A 147 8.24 -5.78 -12.90
N TYR A 148 8.22 -5.35 -11.65
CA TYR A 148 8.75 -6.13 -10.53
C TYR A 148 7.74 -7.14 -9.98
N PHE A 149 6.46 -6.72 -9.78
CA PHE A 149 5.43 -7.54 -9.16
C PHE A 149 4.29 -7.98 -10.11
N GLY A 150 4.24 -7.47 -11.33
CA GLY A 150 3.24 -7.86 -12.33
C GLY A 150 1.95 -7.05 -12.32
N GLY A 151 1.69 -6.22 -11.30
CA GLY A 151 0.47 -5.41 -11.19
C GLY A 151 0.36 -4.67 -9.87
N ILE A 152 -0.77 -3.99 -9.66
CA ILE A 152 -1.11 -3.34 -8.39
C ILE A 152 -2.60 -3.56 -8.13
N ASP A 153 -2.93 -4.15 -6.99
CA ASP A 153 -4.30 -4.50 -6.57
C ASP A 153 -4.88 -3.52 -5.56
N MET A 154 -4.01 -2.94 -4.73
CA MET A 154 -4.40 -2.09 -3.61
C MET A 154 -3.56 -0.82 -3.58
N LEU A 155 -4.15 0.26 -3.06
CA LEU A 155 -3.49 1.56 -2.88
C LEU A 155 -3.80 2.12 -1.50
N VAL A 156 -2.75 2.51 -0.76
CA VAL A 156 -2.88 3.29 0.48
C VAL A 156 -2.32 4.69 0.23
N LEU A 157 -3.19 5.68 0.17
CA LEU A 157 -2.85 7.10 0.05
C LEU A 157 -2.59 7.67 1.43
N ASN A 158 -1.32 7.71 1.84
CA ASN A 158 -0.90 8.18 3.15
C ASN A 158 0.00 9.43 3.10
N ALA A 159 0.79 9.62 2.03
CA ALA A 159 1.66 10.79 1.90
C ALA A 159 0.91 12.10 2.14
N GLY A 160 1.49 12.96 2.97
CA GLY A 160 0.91 14.26 3.26
C GLY A 160 1.78 15.07 4.19
N ILE A 161 1.63 16.38 4.14
CA ILE A 161 2.36 17.33 4.98
C ILE A 161 1.41 18.17 5.82
N PHE A 162 1.85 18.47 7.05
CA PHE A 162 1.20 19.39 7.97
C PHE A 162 2.23 20.41 8.46
N PRO A 163 2.35 21.58 7.81
CA PRO A 163 3.35 22.58 8.20
C PRO A 163 3.03 23.32 9.51
N GLY A 164 1.80 23.16 10.04
CA GLY A 164 1.40 23.61 11.38
C GLY A 164 1.13 25.10 11.54
N GLY A 165 0.36 25.44 12.52
CA GLY A 165 0.35 26.55 13.46
C GLY A 165 0.08 27.98 13.01
N LYS A 166 -0.11 28.32 11.73
CA LYS A 166 -0.37 29.69 11.28
C LYS A 166 -1.86 29.98 11.12
N THR A 167 -2.28 31.14 11.58
CA THR A 167 -3.64 31.64 11.28
C THR A 167 -3.77 31.96 9.78
N VAL A 168 -5.01 32.02 9.28
CA VAL A 168 -5.26 32.37 7.87
C VAL A 168 -4.68 33.74 7.48
N ALA A 169 -4.67 34.68 8.42
CA ALA A 169 -4.10 36.02 8.19
C ALA A 169 -2.56 36.00 7.98
N GLU A 170 -1.87 34.98 8.49
CA GLU A 170 -0.41 34.81 8.43
C GLU A 170 0.03 33.77 7.40
N LEU A 171 -0.91 33.03 6.83
CA LEU A 171 -0.64 31.91 5.93
C LEU A 171 -0.18 32.43 4.56
N ALA A 172 1.07 32.12 4.20
CA ALA A 172 1.61 32.47 2.89
C ALA A 172 0.94 31.67 1.78
N THR A 173 0.70 32.29 0.62
CA THR A 173 0.08 31.64 -0.54
C THR A 173 0.89 30.43 -1.02
N ASP A 174 2.22 30.50 -0.99
CA ASP A 174 3.07 29.41 -1.44
C ASP A 174 3.03 28.21 -0.48
N GLU A 175 2.91 28.45 0.83
CA GLU A 175 2.68 27.39 1.82
C GLU A 175 1.32 26.72 1.60
N TRP A 176 0.28 27.49 1.35
CA TRP A 176 -1.03 26.97 0.95
C TRP A 176 -0.94 26.07 -0.28
N ARG A 177 -0.32 26.57 -1.36
CA ARG A 177 -0.16 25.81 -2.62
C ARG A 177 0.65 24.54 -2.42
N LYS A 178 1.76 24.59 -1.64
CA LYS A 178 2.57 23.43 -1.34
C LYS A 178 1.76 22.33 -0.62
N VAL A 179 0.92 22.70 0.34
CA VAL A 179 0.06 21.73 1.04
C VAL A 179 -0.94 21.09 0.08
N PHE A 180 -1.57 21.87 -0.78
CA PHE A 180 -2.52 21.35 -1.77
C PHE A 180 -1.82 20.48 -2.81
N SER A 181 -0.66 20.87 -3.30
CA SER A 181 0.11 20.06 -4.26
C SER A 181 0.43 18.68 -3.73
N VAL A 182 0.87 18.54 -2.46
CA VAL A 182 1.18 17.23 -1.86
C VAL A 182 -0.08 16.48 -1.43
N ASN A 183 -0.99 17.15 -0.70
CA ASN A 183 -2.10 16.45 -0.04
C ASN A 183 -3.29 16.17 -0.95
N LEU A 184 -3.42 16.88 -2.08
CA LEU A 184 -4.55 16.75 -3.01
C LEU A 184 -4.10 16.44 -4.44
N ASP A 185 -3.32 17.33 -5.08
CA ASP A 185 -3.03 17.23 -6.51
C ASP A 185 -2.22 15.97 -6.83
N ALA A 186 -1.21 15.64 -6.02
CA ALA A 186 -0.42 14.42 -6.15
C ALA A 186 -1.30 13.15 -6.05
N ASN A 187 -2.27 13.14 -5.13
CA ASN A 187 -3.20 12.02 -4.99
C ASN A 187 -4.13 11.90 -6.21
N LEU A 188 -4.62 13.02 -6.77
CA LEU A 188 -5.41 13.02 -8.00
C LEU A 188 -4.60 12.45 -9.18
N ILE A 189 -3.35 12.88 -9.35
CA ILE A 189 -2.47 12.38 -10.41
C ILE A 189 -2.25 10.88 -10.26
N LEU A 190 -1.86 10.42 -9.08
CA LEU A 190 -1.63 8.99 -8.83
C LEU A 190 -2.91 8.16 -9.04
N LEU A 191 -4.05 8.61 -8.55
CA LEU A 191 -5.34 7.92 -8.74
C LEU A 191 -5.68 7.76 -10.22
N ARG A 192 -5.46 8.80 -11.03
CA ARG A 192 -5.69 8.75 -12.48
C ARG A 192 -4.76 7.74 -13.17
N GLU A 193 -3.48 7.75 -12.85
CA GLU A 193 -2.48 6.88 -13.49
C GLU A 193 -2.63 5.41 -13.04
N ILE A 194 -3.02 5.14 -11.80
CA ILE A 194 -3.16 3.77 -11.26
C ILE A 194 -4.50 3.10 -11.60
N TYR A 195 -5.53 3.87 -11.98
CA TYR A 195 -6.87 3.34 -12.25
C TYR A 195 -6.88 2.14 -13.22
N PRO A 196 -6.15 2.16 -14.36
CA PRO A 196 -6.13 1.02 -15.27
C PRO A 196 -5.59 -0.26 -14.62
N LEU A 197 -4.61 -0.14 -13.71
CA LEU A 197 -4.03 -1.26 -12.97
C LEU A 197 -5.03 -1.83 -11.95
N LEU A 198 -5.66 -0.97 -11.15
CA LEU A 198 -6.68 -1.38 -10.18
C LEU A 198 -7.88 -2.06 -10.85
N LYS A 199 -8.22 -1.67 -12.07
CA LYS A 199 -9.29 -2.30 -12.85
C LYS A 199 -8.95 -3.73 -13.27
N LEU A 200 -7.66 -4.03 -13.50
CA LEU A 200 -7.17 -5.36 -13.86
C LEU A 200 -7.00 -6.28 -12.66
N ALA A 201 -7.06 -5.77 -11.43
CA ALA A 201 -6.87 -6.56 -10.21
C ALA A 201 -7.86 -7.74 -10.14
N PRO A 202 -7.39 -9.00 -9.96
CA PRO A 202 -8.25 -10.19 -9.96
C PRO A 202 -9.34 -10.14 -8.89
N ASN A 203 -9.02 -9.63 -7.69
CA ASN A 203 -9.95 -9.46 -6.57
C ASN A 203 -10.57 -8.07 -6.50
N LYS A 204 -10.52 -7.31 -7.61
CA LYS A 204 -10.95 -5.92 -7.75
C LYS A 204 -10.03 -4.94 -6.99
N GLY A 205 -9.94 -3.73 -7.50
CA GLY A 205 -9.12 -2.68 -6.91
C GLY A 205 -9.64 -2.20 -5.55
N ARG A 206 -8.73 -1.89 -4.64
CA ARG A 206 -9.06 -1.36 -3.32
C ARG A 206 -8.18 -0.16 -2.99
N VAL A 207 -8.81 0.92 -2.58
CA VAL A 207 -8.12 2.16 -2.21
C VAL A 207 -8.50 2.54 -0.78
N VAL A 208 -7.50 2.79 0.05
CA VAL A 208 -7.66 3.35 1.38
C VAL A 208 -6.96 4.69 1.44
N ILE A 209 -7.68 5.70 1.88
CA ILE A 209 -7.17 7.07 2.03
C ILE A 209 -6.95 7.34 3.51
N ILE A 210 -5.73 7.74 3.87
CA ILE A 210 -5.45 8.26 5.20
C ILE A 210 -5.84 9.74 5.21
N GLY A 211 -7.07 9.97 5.64
CA GLY A 211 -7.66 11.28 5.84
C GLY A 211 -7.14 11.98 7.10
N SER A 212 -8.03 12.60 7.83
CA SER A 212 -7.76 13.21 9.14
C SER A 212 -9.07 13.55 9.83
N LYS A 213 -9.08 13.58 11.16
CA LYS A 213 -10.18 14.18 11.92
C LYS A 213 -10.46 15.64 11.52
N ASN A 214 -9.44 16.34 11.01
CA ASN A 214 -9.59 17.73 10.56
C ASN A 214 -10.56 17.92 9.38
N VAL A 215 -11.06 16.82 8.79
CA VAL A 215 -12.16 16.86 7.80
C VAL A 215 -13.46 17.28 8.48
N SER A 216 -13.82 16.63 9.59
CA SER A 216 -15.05 16.87 10.33
C SER A 216 -14.88 17.89 11.47
N ALA A 217 -13.71 17.91 12.12
CA ALA A 217 -13.41 18.75 13.29
C ALA A 217 -12.10 19.54 13.12
N PRO A 218 -12.07 20.56 12.24
CA PRO A 218 -10.87 21.36 12.02
C PRO A 218 -10.49 22.20 13.22
N GLY A 219 -9.19 22.44 13.41
CA GLY A 219 -8.66 23.29 14.45
C GLY A 219 -8.07 24.60 13.94
N PRO A 220 -7.95 25.64 14.78
CA PRO A 220 -7.24 26.87 14.44
C PRO A 220 -5.78 26.59 14.05
N GLY A 221 -5.28 27.30 13.05
CA GLY A 221 -3.91 27.13 12.53
C GLY A 221 -3.72 25.97 11.56
N ALA A 222 -4.77 25.24 11.20
CA ALA A 222 -4.71 24.11 10.29
C ALA A 222 -5.46 24.34 8.97
N ALA A 223 -5.58 25.56 8.50
CA ALA A 223 -6.46 25.93 7.39
C ALA A 223 -6.11 25.20 6.08
N SER A 224 -4.86 25.26 5.62
CA SER A 224 -4.43 24.60 4.38
C SER A 224 -4.55 23.07 4.48
N TYR A 225 -4.15 22.50 5.61
CA TYR A 225 -4.22 21.07 5.85
C TYR A 225 -5.68 20.58 5.89
N SER A 226 -6.53 21.22 6.71
CA SER A 226 -7.94 20.82 6.84
C SER A 226 -8.68 20.92 5.51
N ALA A 227 -8.46 22.03 4.77
CA ALA A 227 -9.07 22.23 3.46
C ALA A 227 -8.59 21.17 2.45
N SER A 228 -7.28 20.86 2.40
CA SER A 228 -6.74 19.84 1.49
C SER A 228 -7.27 18.44 1.80
N LYS A 229 -7.36 18.07 3.08
CA LYS A 229 -7.89 16.75 3.49
C LYS A 229 -9.42 16.66 3.27
N ALA A 230 -10.17 17.74 3.45
CA ALA A 230 -11.59 17.79 3.12
C ALA A 230 -11.81 17.67 1.60
N ALA A 231 -10.99 18.34 0.78
CA ALA A 231 -11.05 18.22 -0.66
C ALA A 231 -10.73 16.80 -1.14
N LEU A 232 -9.69 16.16 -0.58
CA LEU A 232 -9.33 14.77 -0.87
C LEU A 232 -10.46 13.81 -0.48
N ASN A 233 -11.09 14.02 0.68
CA ASN A 233 -12.21 13.22 1.13
C ASN A 233 -13.41 13.34 0.18
N GLN A 234 -13.71 14.54 -0.31
CA GLN A 234 -14.79 14.74 -1.29
C GLN A 234 -14.44 14.13 -2.65
N LEU A 235 -13.17 14.21 -3.10
CA LEU A 235 -12.69 13.53 -4.30
C LEU A 235 -12.89 12.02 -4.20
N MET A 236 -12.55 11.40 -3.05
CA MET A 236 -12.79 9.97 -2.80
C MET A 236 -14.25 9.58 -3.01
N ARG A 237 -15.20 10.39 -2.51
CA ARG A 237 -16.64 10.11 -2.66
C ARG A 237 -17.09 10.15 -4.14
N VAL A 238 -16.53 11.07 -4.93
CA VAL A 238 -16.78 11.13 -6.38
C VAL A 238 -16.23 9.89 -7.07
N LEU A 239 -14.98 9.52 -6.79
CA LEU A 239 -14.34 8.35 -7.38
C LEU A 239 -15.02 7.03 -6.98
N ALA A 240 -15.55 6.93 -5.76
CA ALA A 240 -16.33 5.75 -5.36
C ALA A 240 -17.59 5.56 -6.21
N MET A 241 -18.22 6.65 -6.65
CA MET A 241 -19.36 6.60 -7.58
C MET A 241 -18.92 6.25 -9.02
N GLU A 242 -17.80 6.81 -9.48
CA GLU A 242 -17.30 6.60 -10.84
C GLU A 242 -16.74 5.19 -11.03
N TRP A 243 -15.97 4.66 -10.05
CA TRP A 243 -15.23 3.40 -10.15
C TRP A 243 -15.98 2.19 -9.58
N GLY A 244 -17.06 2.43 -8.87
CA GLY A 244 -17.88 1.36 -8.28
C GLY A 244 -18.42 0.38 -9.32
N GLY A 245 -18.72 0.84 -10.54
CA GLY A 245 -19.14 -0.01 -11.66
C GLY A 245 -18.06 -1.01 -12.11
N ASP A 246 -16.79 -0.68 -11.95
CA ASP A 246 -15.65 -1.57 -12.21
C ASP A 246 -15.31 -2.49 -11.00
N GLY A 247 -16.04 -2.33 -9.89
CA GLY A 247 -15.86 -3.08 -8.66
C GLY A 247 -14.75 -2.55 -7.76
N ILE A 248 -14.17 -1.37 -8.06
CA ILE A 248 -13.14 -0.75 -7.25
C ILE A 248 -13.79 -0.09 -6.02
N ARG A 249 -13.27 -0.38 -4.83
CA ARG A 249 -13.74 0.16 -3.55
C ARG A 249 -12.79 1.23 -3.04
N LEU A 250 -13.35 2.37 -2.58
CA LEU A 250 -12.57 3.46 -1.99
C LEU A 250 -13.16 3.79 -0.61
N ASN A 251 -12.32 3.78 0.42
CA ASN A 251 -12.72 4.12 1.78
C ASN A 251 -11.67 5.03 2.43
N THR A 252 -12.07 5.80 3.43
CA THR A 252 -11.21 6.75 4.14
C THR A 252 -11.12 6.41 5.63
N LEU A 253 -9.92 6.44 6.18
CA LEU A 253 -9.65 6.49 7.61
C LEU A 253 -9.40 7.93 8.06
N HIS A 254 -9.96 8.32 9.18
CA HIS A 254 -9.73 9.61 9.81
C HIS A 254 -8.99 9.45 11.14
N PRO A 255 -7.64 9.31 11.10
CA PRO A 255 -6.85 9.25 12.33
C PRO A 255 -6.87 10.57 13.06
N ASN A 256 -6.78 10.49 14.40
CA ASN A 256 -6.50 11.63 15.26
C ASN A 256 -5.44 11.26 16.30
N ALA A 257 -4.51 12.18 16.51
CA ALA A 257 -3.55 12.09 17.61
C ALA A 257 -2.76 10.76 17.62
N VAL A 258 -2.18 10.40 16.46
CA VAL A 258 -1.28 9.24 16.32
C VAL A 258 0.10 9.66 16.80
N PHE A 259 0.39 9.41 18.07
CA PHE A 259 1.50 10.04 18.79
C PHE A 259 2.90 9.48 18.48
N ASP A 260 2.98 8.31 17.88
CA ASP A 260 4.23 7.66 17.44
C ASP A 260 4.68 8.08 16.04
N THR A 261 4.09 9.14 15.48
CA THR A 261 4.50 9.72 14.19
C THR A 261 5.39 10.95 14.37
N GLY A 262 6.22 11.27 13.36
CA GLY A 262 7.19 12.37 13.42
C GLY A 262 6.59 13.78 13.59
N ILE A 263 5.26 13.93 13.52
CA ILE A 263 4.57 15.20 13.82
C ILE A 263 4.60 15.51 15.33
N TRP A 264 4.70 14.49 16.18
CA TRP A 264 4.59 14.60 17.60
C TRP A 264 5.97 14.50 18.29
N THR A 265 6.74 15.60 18.24
CA THR A 265 7.96 15.70 19.05
C THR A 265 7.60 15.93 20.53
N ASP A 266 8.55 15.65 21.42
CA ASP A 266 8.34 15.85 22.86
C ASP A 266 7.93 17.30 23.18
N GLU A 267 8.54 18.28 22.49
CA GLU A 267 8.20 19.70 22.66
C GLU A 267 6.76 20.01 22.22
N VAL A 268 6.29 19.39 21.13
CA VAL A 268 4.92 19.55 20.63
C VAL A 268 3.93 18.91 21.62
N LEU A 269 4.25 17.74 22.13
CA LEU A 269 3.42 17.04 23.12
C LEU A 269 3.30 17.82 24.42
N GLU A 270 4.41 18.33 24.97
CA GLU A 270 4.43 19.13 26.19
C GLU A 270 3.65 20.45 26.00
N ALA A 271 3.87 21.14 24.87
CA ALA A 271 3.16 22.41 24.58
C ALA A 271 1.65 22.18 24.48
N ARG A 272 1.21 21.08 23.83
CA ARG A 272 -0.20 20.75 23.68
C ARG A 272 -0.82 20.33 25.02
N ALA A 273 -0.17 19.44 25.77
CA ALA A 273 -0.63 19.02 27.10
C ALA A 273 -0.81 20.23 28.03
N LYS A 274 0.17 21.13 28.07
CA LYS A 274 0.12 22.37 28.84
C LYS A 274 -1.05 23.28 28.42
N HIS A 275 -1.29 23.42 27.12
CA HIS A 275 -2.41 24.21 26.59
C HIS A 275 -3.76 23.70 27.12
N TYR A 276 -3.94 22.38 27.21
CA TYR A 276 -5.14 21.74 27.74
C TYR A 276 -5.11 21.55 29.27
N ARG A 277 -4.05 21.98 29.97
CA ARG A 277 -3.84 21.80 31.41
C ARG A 277 -3.85 20.34 31.85
N LEU A 278 -3.26 19.49 31.05
CA LEU A 278 -3.12 18.05 31.25
C LEU A 278 -1.64 17.69 31.35
N SER A 279 -1.33 16.56 31.98
CA SER A 279 -0.03 15.90 31.78
C SER A 279 0.05 15.33 30.35
N VAL A 280 1.26 15.02 29.86
CA VAL A 280 1.44 14.38 28.54
C VAL A 280 0.68 13.07 28.45
N HIS A 281 0.72 12.26 29.50
CA HIS A 281 -0.02 10.99 29.55
C HIS A 281 -1.54 11.22 29.47
N GLU A 282 -2.10 12.12 30.29
CA GLU A 282 -3.54 12.44 30.24
C GLU A 282 -3.95 13.00 28.87
N TYR A 283 -3.07 13.79 28.22
CA TYR A 283 -3.33 14.32 26.89
C TYR A 283 -3.40 13.21 25.85
N LYS A 284 -2.49 12.23 25.90
CA LYS A 284 -2.46 11.11 24.95
C LYS A 284 -3.69 10.22 25.03
N ILE A 285 -4.26 10.05 26.21
CA ILE A 285 -5.48 9.25 26.44
C ILE A 285 -6.75 10.09 26.58
N ASN A 286 -6.73 11.35 26.13
CA ASN A 286 -7.89 12.25 26.25
C ASN A 286 -8.95 11.98 25.17
N ASN A 287 -9.46 10.76 25.16
CA ASN A 287 -10.55 10.30 24.31
C ASN A 287 -11.55 9.45 25.12
N ILE A 288 -12.66 9.02 24.52
CA ILE A 288 -13.72 8.27 25.22
C ILE A 288 -13.21 6.93 25.75
N LEU A 289 -12.43 6.20 24.95
CA LEU A 289 -11.91 4.88 25.31
C LEU A 289 -10.75 4.92 26.31
N LYS A 290 -10.14 6.10 26.54
CA LYS A 290 -8.95 6.28 27.39
C LYS A 290 -7.75 5.47 26.92
N VAL A 291 -7.53 5.41 25.63
CA VAL A 291 -6.43 4.69 24.99
C VAL A 291 -5.54 5.63 24.18
N GLU A 292 -4.28 5.28 24.04
CA GLU A 292 -3.38 5.89 23.07
C GLU A 292 -3.63 5.24 21.71
N VAL A 293 -3.70 6.04 20.64
CA VAL A 293 -3.81 5.57 19.27
C VAL A 293 -2.43 5.59 18.62
N SER A 294 -2.03 4.50 18.00
CA SER A 294 -0.73 4.31 17.35
C SER A 294 -0.85 4.17 15.85
N SER A 295 0.29 4.27 15.14
CA SER A 295 0.35 4.06 13.71
C SER A 295 -0.06 2.64 13.29
N ILE A 296 0.19 1.64 14.14
CA ILE A 296 -0.21 0.25 13.88
C ILE A 296 -1.74 0.09 13.94
N ASP A 297 -2.45 0.78 14.84
CA ASP A 297 -3.91 0.72 14.91
C ASP A 297 -4.55 1.22 13.60
N VAL A 298 -3.97 2.28 13.03
CA VAL A 298 -4.42 2.82 11.73
C VAL A 298 -4.09 1.86 10.59
N ALA A 299 -2.88 1.28 10.61
CA ALA A 299 -2.39 0.38 9.58
C ALA A 299 -3.19 -0.93 9.52
N GLU A 300 -3.47 -1.53 10.68
CA GLU A 300 -4.28 -2.74 10.77
C GLU A 300 -5.69 -2.51 10.19
N LEU A 301 -6.33 -1.38 10.55
CA LEU A 301 -7.64 -1.07 9.99
C LEU A 301 -7.57 -0.76 8.49
N ALA A 302 -6.48 -0.13 7.99
CA ALA A 302 -6.28 0.08 6.56
C ALA A 302 -6.19 -1.25 5.80
N ALA A 303 -5.48 -2.24 6.34
CA ALA A 303 -5.41 -3.58 5.78
C ALA A 303 -6.78 -4.29 5.81
N GLU A 304 -7.50 -4.25 6.94
CA GLU A 304 -8.86 -4.80 7.04
C GLU A 304 -9.84 -4.19 6.01
N MET A 305 -9.73 -2.88 5.74
CA MET A 305 -10.54 -2.22 4.71
C MET A 305 -10.25 -2.73 3.29
N CYS A 306 -9.05 -3.27 3.06
CA CYS A 306 -8.72 -3.96 1.83
C CYS A 306 -9.21 -5.42 1.83
N GLY A 307 -9.46 -6.02 2.99
CA GLY A 307 -9.88 -7.40 3.18
C GLY A 307 -11.34 -7.70 2.86
N ALA A 308 -11.70 -8.94 3.11
CA ALA A 308 -13.02 -9.49 2.80
C ALA A 308 -14.16 -8.87 3.63
N LEU A 309 -13.87 -8.42 4.87
CA LEU A 309 -14.86 -7.77 5.74
C LEU A 309 -15.49 -6.54 5.09
N PHE A 310 -14.71 -5.79 4.32
CA PHE A 310 -15.17 -4.60 3.60
C PHE A 310 -15.64 -4.88 2.16
N SER A 311 -15.83 -6.14 1.75
CA SER A 311 -16.18 -6.50 0.36
C SER A 311 -17.46 -5.85 -0.17
N LYS A 312 -18.33 -5.36 0.71
CA LYS A 312 -19.60 -4.68 0.37
C LYS A 312 -19.62 -3.21 0.81
N THR A 313 -18.43 -2.63 1.09
CA THR A 313 -18.32 -1.28 1.64
C THR A 313 -17.44 -0.42 0.73
N THR A 314 -17.99 0.69 0.26
CA THR A 314 -17.27 1.76 -0.46
C THR A 314 -17.78 3.12 -0.01
N ALA A 315 -16.99 4.17 -0.15
CA ALA A 315 -17.26 5.53 0.32
C ALA A 315 -17.47 5.63 1.85
N ALA A 316 -17.01 4.64 2.62
CA ALA A 316 -17.06 4.71 4.08
C ALA A 316 -15.96 5.63 4.61
N GLU A 317 -16.31 6.36 5.66
CA GLU A 317 -15.43 7.23 6.44
C GLU A 317 -15.38 6.70 7.87
N VAL A 318 -14.21 6.25 8.34
CA VAL A 318 -14.06 5.62 9.66
C VAL A 318 -13.05 6.37 10.50
N PRO A 319 -13.46 6.93 11.66
CA PRO A 319 -12.53 7.55 12.60
C PRO A 319 -11.67 6.50 13.32
N VAL A 320 -10.39 6.85 13.56
CA VAL A 320 -9.45 6.07 14.38
C VAL A 320 -8.86 7.01 15.41
N ASP A 321 -9.58 7.24 16.51
CA ASP A 321 -9.29 8.33 17.43
C ASP A 321 -9.67 8.04 18.91
N GLY A 322 -10.08 6.80 19.19
CA GLY A 322 -10.57 6.42 20.52
C GLY A 322 -11.85 7.17 20.96
N GLY A 323 -12.58 7.78 20.01
CA GLY A 323 -13.75 8.63 20.32
C GLY A 323 -13.35 10.04 20.76
N ASN A 324 -12.25 10.58 20.25
CA ASN A 324 -11.80 11.95 20.57
C ASN A 324 -12.66 13.00 19.85
N ASP A 325 -13.16 12.72 18.69
CA ASP A 325 -13.75 13.69 17.79
C ASP A 325 -15.07 14.27 18.33
N ARG A 326 -15.78 13.59 19.18
CA ARG A 326 -17.06 14.02 19.81
C ARG A 326 -18.08 14.64 18.84
N VAL A 327 -17.82 14.61 17.55
CA VAL A 327 -18.75 15.03 16.48
C VAL A 327 -19.54 13.79 16.10
N ILE A 328 -20.55 13.53 16.84
CA ILE A 328 -21.50 12.46 16.59
C ILE A 328 -22.80 13.10 16.10
#